data_7eff61b9f8620991cecef218c0f73506
#
_entry.id   7eff61b9f8620991cecef218c0f73506
#
_cell.length_a   1.000
_cell.length_b   1.000
_cell.length_c   1.000
_cell.angle_alpha   90.00
_cell.angle_beta   90.00
_cell.angle_gamma   90.00
#
_symmetry.space_group_name_H-M   'P 1'
#
loop_
_entity.id
_entity.type
_entity.pdbx_description
1 polymer ?
#
loop_
_entity_poly.entity_id
_entity_poly.type
_entity_poly.pdbx_seq_one_letter_code
_entity_poly.pdbx_strand_id
1 'polypeptide(L)'
;LGDVYKRQIWEKATDEVTEAMKSNFEELNPVYMMSQSGARGNINQLRQIAGMRGLMASTTGKTVEIPITSSFREGLDALEYFISAHGARKGLADTALRTADSGYLTRRLVDVAQDIIVKEFDCGTHQGLVVYDLLNEKDNSIIEPLAERILGRYASKKIVNPETKETIVEAGEMINENAVIKITKAGIKRVEIRSVLTCKSNNGVCQKCYGRNLATGNLVEKGEAVGIMAAQSIGEPGTQLTMRTFHTGGVASGDDITQGLPRVEELFEARIPKGKATIAEVTGKVIGIEESNGKHTITIENEAGCHEHVTNYNMKLRVAVGDEVEAGDKLTEGVISPKELLAVTDPLTAQEYILKEVQKVYKLQGVDISDKHIEIICKRMINKVRITDAGDSDFVEGLAVSLRDFTEGNKPVIMAGKTPAKGNPIMLGITKSSLETDSFLSAASFQETTRVLTDAAIHGKVDRLQGLKENVIIGKLIPAGTGYSQYNNIDIELEKAILTDDAQEVFRGNDEGTF
;
A
#
# COMPACT_ATOMS: atom_id res chain seq x y z
N LEU A 1 7.28 21.51 31.02
CA LEU A 1 7.47 20.30 31.84
C LEU A 1 6.19 19.93 32.62
N GLY A 2 5.52 20.90 33.30
CA GLY A 2 4.30 20.62 34.08
C GLY A 2 3.15 20.04 33.29
N ASP A 3 2.90 20.50 32.07
CA ASP A 3 1.81 20.00 31.21
C ASP A 3 2.07 18.60 30.66
N VAL A 4 3.32 18.25 30.40
CA VAL A 4 3.69 16.89 29.97
C VAL A 4 3.46 15.91 31.12
N TYR A 5 3.86 16.29 32.33
CA TYR A 5 3.69 15.45 33.52
C TYR A 5 2.21 15.26 33.89
N LYS A 6 1.40 16.32 33.84
CA LYS A 6 -0.06 16.22 34.05
C LYS A 6 -0.72 15.26 33.06
N ARG A 7 -0.35 15.35 31.76
CA ARG A 7 -0.89 14.45 30.72
C ARG A 7 -0.54 13.00 31.00
N GLN A 8 0.70 12.70 31.34
CA GLN A 8 1.14 11.33 31.66
C GLN A 8 0.39 10.73 32.82
N ILE A 9 0.14 11.54 33.90
CA ILE A 9 -0.64 11.07 35.06
C ILE A 9 -2.08 10.76 34.66
N TRP A 10 -2.72 11.63 33.86
CA TRP A 10 -4.10 11.41 33.43
C TRP A 10 -4.23 10.26 32.40
N GLU A 11 -3.26 10.07 31.55
CA GLU A 11 -3.18 8.89 30.68
C GLU A 11 -3.11 7.61 31.49
N LYS A 12 -2.20 7.54 32.46
CA LYS A 12 -2.07 6.40 33.36
C LYS A 12 -3.35 6.14 34.17
N ALA A 13 -3.98 7.17 34.71
CA ALA A 13 -5.26 7.01 35.39
C ALA A 13 -6.37 6.49 34.47
N THR A 14 -6.39 6.94 33.24
CA THR A 14 -7.35 6.47 32.23
C THR A 14 -7.13 4.99 31.88
N ASP A 15 -5.88 4.55 31.82
CA ASP A 15 -5.53 3.15 31.56
C ASP A 15 -5.90 2.25 32.73
N GLU A 16 -5.63 2.68 33.99
CA GLU A 16 -6.03 1.97 35.21
C GLU A 16 -7.55 1.80 35.28
N VAL A 17 -8.32 2.85 34.96
CA VAL A 17 -9.80 2.78 34.88
C VAL A 17 -10.24 1.80 33.79
N THR A 18 -9.55 1.77 32.66
CA THR A 18 -9.86 0.86 31.57
C THR A 18 -9.64 -0.59 31.94
N GLU A 19 -8.55 -0.90 32.64
CA GLU A 19 -8.27 -2.24 33.13
C GLU A 19 -9.28 -2.69 34.20
N ALA A 20 -9.59 -1.81 35.13
CA ALA A 20 -10.63 -2.07 36.16
C ALA A 20 -12.00 -2.33 35.51
N MET A 21 -12.34 -1.56 34.49
CA MET A 21 -13.57 -1.76 33.72
C MET A 21 -13.59 -3.13 33.02
N LYS A 22 -12.47 -3.51 32.38
CA LYS A 22 -12.36 -4.83 31.68
C LYS A 22 -12.54 -5.98 32.67
N SER A 23 -11.94 -5.90 33.83
CA SER A 23 -12.02 -6.96 34.86
C SER A 23 -13.42 -7.10 35.48
N ASN A 24 -14.24 -6.05 35.41
CA ASN A 24 -15.60 -6.04 35.97
C ASN A 24 -16.70 -6.46 34.95
N PHE A 25 -16.36 -6.63 33.68
CA PHE A 25 -17.33 -7.15 32.71
C PHE A 25 -17.55 -8.65 32.94
N GLU A 26 -18.81 -9.05 32.97
CA GLU A 26 -19.18 -10.48 32.86
C GLU A 26 -18.91 -10.99 31.45
N GLU A 27 -18.42 -12.22 31.32
CA GLU A 27 -18.11 -12.83 30.02
C GLU A 27 -19.30 -12.85 29.05
N LEU A 28 -20.53 -13.03 29.58
CA LEU A 28 -21.77 -13.06 28.81
C LEU A 28 -22.44 -11.70 28.66
N ASN A 29 -21.76 -10.59 29.00
CA ASN A 29 -22.31 -9.26 28.78
C ASN A 29 -22.41 -8.98 27.26
N PRO A 30 -23.61 -8.67 26.72
CA PRO A 30 -23.81 -8.51 25.28
C PRO A 30 -22.90 -7.45 24.63
N VAL A 31 -22.65 -6.35 25.33
CA VAL A 31 -21.81 -5.25 24.84
C VAL A 31 -20.34 -5.66 24.81
N TYR A 32 -19.89 -6.37 25.85
CA TYR A 32 -18.53 -6.89 25.92
C TYR A 32 -18.29 -7.97 24.84
N MET A 33 -19.24 -8.88 24.65
CA MET A 33 -19.18 -9.90 23.62
C MET A 33 -19.09 -9.29 22.20
N MET A 34 -19.89 -8.26 21.89
CA MET A 34 -19.83 -7.56 20.59
C MET A 34 -18.49 -6.89 20.35
N SER A 35 -17.91 -6.28 21.40
CA SER A 35 -16.61 -5.62 21.32
C SER A 35 -15.45 -6.63 21.20
N GLN A 36 -15.50 -7.72 21.98
CA GLN A 36 -14.47 -8.74 22.00
C GLN A 36 -14.44 -9.57 20.70
N SER A 37 -15.60 -9.85 20.13
CA SER A 37 -15.71 -10.54 18.83
C SER A 37 -15.30 -9.67 17.63
N GLY A 38 -15.10 -8.36 17.84
CA GLY A 38 -14.82 -7.42 16.75
C GLY A 38 -16.02 -7.07 15.88
N ALA A 39 -17.21 -7.59 16.17
CA ALA A 39 -18.42 -7.35 15.38
C ALA A 39 -18.85 -5.89 15.41
N ARG A 40 -18.83 -5.26 16.59
CA ARG A 40 -19.16 -3.84 16.77
C ARG A 40 -18.54 -3.27 18.05
N GLY A 41 -18.01 -2.04 17.92
CA GLY A 41 -17.42 -1.34 19.04
C GLY A 41 -15.97 -1.75 19.33
N ASN A 42 -15.30 -0.98 20.17
CA ASN A 42 -13.96 -1.25 20.69
C ASN A 42 -13.87 -0.86 22.16
N ILE A 43 -12.79 -1.26 22.80
CA ILE A 43 -12.60 -1.01 24.24
C ILE A 43 -12.59 0.49 24.59
N ASN A 44 -12.10 1.35 23.68
CA ASN A 44 -12.09 2.80 23.89
C ASN A 44 -13.51 3.40 23.89
N GLN A 45 -14.42 2.86 23.09
CA GLN A 45 -15.82 3.26 23.09
C GLN A 45 -16.51 2.80 24.36
N LEU A 46 -16.24 1.56 24.82
CA LEU A 46 -16.75 1.05 26.10
C LEU A 46 -16.26 1.90 27.28
N ARG A 47 -14.99 2.29 27.27
CA ARG A 47 -14.42 3.18 28.28
C ARG A 47 -15.15 4.52 28.35
N GLN A 48 -15.50 5.12 27.22
CA GLN A 48 -16.23 6.39 27.21
C GLN A 48 -17.67 6.24 27.73
N ILE A 49 -18.28 5.06 27.57
CA ILE A 49 -19.66 4.79 28.02
C ILE A 49 -19.70 4.47 29.53
N ALA A 50 -18.80 3.61 30.00
CA ALA A 50 -18.86 3.03 31.35
C ALA A 50 -17.68 3.39 32.25
N GLY A 51 -16.61 3.93 31.71
CA GLY A 51 -15.41 4.34 32.46
C GLY A 51 -15.25 5.86 32.51
N MET A 52 -14.12 6.35 31.97
CA MET A 52 -13.77 7.77 31.96
C MET A 52 -13.44 8.20 30.53
N ARG A 53 -13.91 9.36 30.07
CA ARG A 53 -13.56 9.86 28.73
C ARG A 53 -12.09 10.24 28.60
N GLY A 54 -11.53 10.89 29.61
CA GLY A 54 -10.12 11.28 29.65
C GLY A 54 -9.82 12.64 29.00
N LEU A 55 -8.59 12.82 28.55
CA LEU A 55 -8.11 14.06 27.95
C LEU A 55 -8.71 14.29 26.56
N MET A 56 -9.13 15.54 26.31
CA MET A 56 -9.76 15.95 25.06
C MET A 56 -8.83 16.84 24.24
N ALA A 57 -8.93 16.75 22.92
CA ALA A 57 -8.22 17.64 21.99
C ALA A 57 -9.04 18.93 21.76
N SER A 58 -8.39 20.08 21.85
CA SER A 58 -8.93 21.37 21.47
C SER A 58 -9.10 21.49 19.95
N THR A 59 -9.85 22.48 19.48
CA THR A 59 -9.98 22.83 18.06
C THR A 59 -8.63 23.12 17.37
N THR A 60 -7.65 23.61 18.15
CA THR A 60 -6.28 23.88 17.67
C THR A 60 -5.38 22.65 17.63
N GLY A 61 -5.86 21.47 18.06
CA GLY A 61 -5.07 20.22 18.16
C GLY A 61 -4.26 20.08 19.46
N LYS A 62 -4.25 21.10 20.33
CA LYS A 62 -3.62 20.97 21.65
C LYS A 62 -4.53 20.22 22.62
N THR A 63 -3.97 19.46 23.52
CA THR A 63 -4.73 18.79 24.59
C THR A 63 -5.27 19.83 25.59
N VAL A 64 -6.54 19.71 25.94
CA VAL A 64 -7.17 20.52 27.00
C VAL A 64 -6.62 20.07 28.35
N GLU A 65 -6.26 20.99 29.22
CA GLU A 65 -5.63 20.66 30.51
C GLU A 65 -6.56 19.93 31.48
N ILE A 66 -7.87 20.20 31.39
CA ILE A 66 -8.90 19.60 32.26
C ILE A 66 -9.45 18.35 31.55
N PRO A 67 -9.24 17.14 32.09
CA PRO A 67 -9.82 15.93 31.53
C PRO A 67 -11.31 15.86 31.83
N ILE A 68 -12.04 15.07 31.07
CA ILE A 68 -13.41 14.67 31.34
C ILE A 68 -13.35 13.39 32.18
N THR A 69 -13.71 13.50 33.47
CA THR A 69 -13.70 12.38 34.41
C THR A 69 -14.96 11.55 34.35
N SER A 70 -16.07 12.14 33.94
CA SER A 70 -17.37 11.50 33.84
C SER A 70 -17.47 10.57 32.64
N SER A 71 -18.34 9.56 32.73
CA SER A 71 -18.77 8.69 31.67
C SER A 71 -20.08 9.17 31.05
N PHE A 72 -20.40 8.67 29.83
CA PHE A 72 -21.70 8.95 29.23
C PHE A 72 -22.88 8.38 30.05
N ARG A 73 -22.65 7.27 30.76
CA ARG A 73 -23.65 6.66 31.63
C ARG A 73 -23.99 7.54 32.85
N GLU A 74 -23.01 8.18 33.42
CA GLU A 74 -23.19 9.10 34.59
C GLU A 74 -23.79 10.43 34.13
N GLY A 75 -23.47 10.85 32.90
CA GLY A 75 -23.78 12.16 32.38
C GLY A 75 -22.62 13.12 32.54
N LEU A 76 -22.54 14.11 31.68
CA LEU A 76 -21.49 15.14 31.67
C LEU A 76 -21.99 16.42 32.29
N ASP A 77 -21.12 17.09 33.08
CA ASP A 77 -21.37 18.45 33.53
C ASP A 77 -21.39 19.43 32.35
N ALA A 78 -21.97 20.62 32.54
CA ALA A 78 -22.09 21.62 31.47
C ALA A 78 -20.73 22.02 30.88
N LEU A 79 -19.68 22.11 31.70
CA LEU A 79 -18.32 22.40 31.24
C LEU A 79 -17.73 21.23 30.45
N GLU A 80 -17.85 20.02 30.95
CA GLU A 80 -17.39 18.80 30.31
C GLU A 80 -18.10 18.57 28.97
N TYR A 81 -19.41 18.81 28.92
CA TYR A 81 -20.18 18.77 27.68
C TYR A 81 -19.68 19.78 26.64
N PHE A 82 -19.40 21.02 27.07
CA PHE A 82 -18.91 22.06 26.18
C PHE A 82 -17.54 21.71 25.59
N ILE A 83 -16.61 21.21 26.40
CA ILE A 83 -15.29 20.72 25.96
C ILE A 83 -15.48 19.56 24.97
N SER A 84 -16.34 18.62 25.30
CA SER A 84 -16.68 17.46 24.44
C SER A 84 -17.27 17.89 23.09
N ALA A 85 -18.15 18.88 23.08
CA ALA A 85 -18.81 19.38 21.87
C ALA A 85 -17.81 20.00 20.86
N HIS A 86 -16.75 20.63 21.33
CA HIS A 86 -15.68 21.15 20.47
C HIS A 86 -14.97 20.02 19.71
N GLY A 87 -14.59 18.95 20.40
CA GLY A 87 -13.98 17.78 19.77
C GLY A 87 -14.89 17.08 18.77
N ALA A 88 -16.16 16.90 19.14
CA ALA A 88 -17.17 16.28 18.27
C ALA A 88 -17.43 17.10 17.00
N ARG A 89 -17.59 18.43 17.10
CA ARG A 89 -17.77 19.32 15.96
C ARG A 89 -16.57 19.30 15.02
N LYS A 90 -15.35 19.34 15.58
CA LYS A 90 -14.12 19.23 14.79
C LYS A 90 -14.07 17.89 14.05
N GLY A 91 -14.37 16.78 14.73
CA GLY A 91 -14.40 15.45 14.11
C GLY A 91 -15.39 15.36 12.95
N LEU A 92 -16.61 15.92 13.09
CA LEU A 92 -17.61 15.99 12.01
C LEU A 92 -17.11 16.79 10.80
N ALA A 93 -16.52 17.96 11.04
CA ALA A 93 -15.99 18.80 9.97
C ALA A 93 -14.80 18.13 9.27
N ASP A 94 -13.88 17.57 10.03
CA ASP A 94 -12.70 16.86 9.50
C ASP A 94 -13.12 15.64 8.67
N THR A 95 -14.12 14.88 9.10
CA THR A 95 -14.67 13.74 8.35
C THR A 95 -15.24 14.18 7.00
N ALA A 96 -16.06 15.23 7.00
CA ALA A 96 -16.68 15.75 5.77
C ALA A 96 -15.63 16.23 4.74
N LEU A 97 -14.57 16.91 5.21
CA LEU A 97 -13.50 17.39 4.33
C LEU A 97 -12.61 16.24 3.82
N ARG A 98 -12.24 15.32 4.70
CA ARG A 98 -11.34 14.21 4.33
C ARG A 98 -11.98 13.15 3.43
N THR A 99 -13.32 13.07 3.39
CA THR A 99 -14.01 12.21 2.42
C THR A 99 -13.68 12.59 0.98
N ALA A 100 -13.58 13.90 0.70
CA ALA A 100 -13.15 14.40 -0.60
C ALA A 100 -11.68 14.00 -0.92
N ASP A 101 -10.78 14.09 0.07
CA ASP A 101 -9.37 13.71 -0.08
C ASP A 101 -9.22 12.21 -0.39
N SER A 102 -9.99 11.36 0.30
CA SER A 102 -10.04 9.92 0.04
C SER A 102 -10.53 9.60 -1.38
N GLY A 103 -11.60 10.28 -1.83
CA GLY A 103 -12.11 10.14 -3.19
C GLY A 103 -11.08 10.58 -4.25
N TYR A 104 -10.38 11.67 -4.00
CA TYR A 104 -9.33 12.17 -4.87
C TYR A 104 -8.10 11.23 -4.89
N LEU A 105 -7.71 10.65 -3.76
CA LEU A 105 -6.67 9.63 -3.72
C LEU A 105 -7.05 8.40 -4.56
N THR A 106 -8.28 7.90 -4.39
CA THR A 106 -8.80 6.76 -5.16
C THR A 106 -8.76 7.04 -6.66
N ARG A 107 -9.19 8.24 -7.10
CA ARG A 107 -9.11 8.65 -8.50
C ARG A 107 -7.68 8.60 -9.03
N ARG A 108 -6.71 9.16 -8.29
CA ARG A 108 -5.29 9.13 -8.69
C ARG A 108 -4.73 7.71 -8.79
N LEU A 109 -5.11 6.82 -7.85
CA LEU A 109 -4.72 5.42 -7.88
C LEU A 109 -5.30 4.68 -9.10
N VAL A 110 -6.56 4.94 -9.45
CA VAL A 110 -7.18 4.39 -10.67
C VAL A 110 -6.44 4.87 -11.91
N ASP A 111 -6.16 6.18 -12.00
CA ASP A 111 -5.49 6.76 -13.16
C ASP A 111 -4.07 6.19 -13.38
N VAL A 112 -3.32 5.90 -12.31
CA VAL A 112 -1.96 5.35 -12.43
C VAL A 112 -1.95 3.87 -12.79
N ALA A 113 -2.98 3.10 -12.39
CA ALA A 113 -2.98 1.63 -12.50
C ALA A 113 -3.95 1.07 -13.54
N GLN A 114 -4.73 1.90 -14.23
CA GLN A 114 -5.82 1.50 -15.12
C GLN A 114 -5.39 0.61 -16.29
N ASP A 115 -4.14 0.66 -16.72
CA ASP A 115 -3.58 -0.12 -17.81
C ASP A 115 -3.01 -1.48 -17.38
N ILE A 116 -3.00 -1.77 -16.05
CA ILE A 116 -2.50 -3.04 -15.53
C ILE A 116 -3.60 -4.11 -15.59
N ILE A 117 -3.42 -5.03 -16.54
CA ILE A 117 -4.34 -6.13 -16.84
C ILE A 117 -3.56 -7.44 -16.81
N VAL A 118 -4.22 -8.55 -16.49
CA VAL A 118 -3.62 -9.89 -16.58
C VAL A 118 -3.57 -10.30 -18.04
N LYS A 119 -2.36 -10.44 -18.61
CA LYS A 119 -2.18 -10.68 -20.06
C LYS A 119 -1.78 -12.11 -20.42
N GLU A 120 -0.97 -12.74 -19.60
CA GLU A 120 -0.36 -14.03 -19.91
C GLU A 120 -0.41 -14.98 -18.71
N PHE A 121 -0.23 -16.27 -18.98
CA PHE A 121 -0.22 -17.28 -17.93
C PHE A 121 1.05 -17.19 -17.08
N ASP A 122 2.21 -17.15 -17.68
CA ASP A 122 3.51 -17.14 -16.99
C ASP A 122 4.53 -16.27 -17.74
N CYS A 123 5.16 -15.34 -17.06
CA CYS A 123 6.23 -14.50 -17.61
C CYS A 123 7.62 -15.14 -17.54
N GLY A 124 7.75 -16.37 -17.03
CA GLY A 124 9.02 -17.11 -16.95
C GLY A 124 10.06 -16.50 -15.99
N THR A 125 9.66 -15.64 -15.05
CA THR A 125 10.62 -15.12 -14.06
C THR A 125 10.98 -16.17 -13.02
N HIS A 126 12.27 -16.25 -12.67
CA HIS A 126 12.78 -17.05 -11.57
C HIS A 126 13.10 -16.20 -10.33
N GLN A 127 13.00 -14.87 -10.46
CA GLN A 127 13.22 -13.94 -9.36
C GLN A 127 11.97 -13.84 -8.50
N GLY A 128 12.09 -14.23 -7.23
CA GLY A 128 11.03 -14.13 -6.24
C GLY A 128 11.22 -12.93 -5.31
N LEU A 129 10.23 -12.72 -4.47
CA LEU A 129 10.25 -11.80 -3.35
C LEU A 129 10.30 -12.63 -2.06
N VAL A 130 11.23 -12.32 -1.17
CA VAL A 130 11.32 -12.98 0.14
C VAL A 130 10.32 -12.35 1.08
N VAL A 131 9.36 -13.13 1.55
CA VAL A 131 8.30 -12.67 2.45
C VAL A 131 8.50 -13.26 3.83
N TYR A 132 8.25 -12.45 4.86
CA TYR A 132 8.36 -12.76 6.29
C TYR A 132 7.27 -12.04 7.08
N ASP A 133 7.13 -12.36 8.37
CA ASP A 133 6.20 -11.64 9.26
C ASP A 133 6.55 -10.16 9.32
N LEU A 134 5.57 -9.29 9.07
CA LEU A 134 5.77 -7.86 9.25
C LEU A 134 5.69 -7.52 10.73
N LEU A 135 6.81 -7.07 11.28
CA LEU A 135 6.93 -6.68 12.69
C LEU A 135 6.87 -5.15 12.85
N ASN A 136 6.28 -4.72 13.94
CA ASN A 136 6.32 -3.32 14.36
C ASN A 136 7.70 -3.03 14.98
N GLU A 137 8.39 -2.00 14.50
CA GLU A 137 9.72 -1.62 14.99
C GLU A 137 9.75 -1.19 16.47
N LYS A 138 8.62 -0.76 17.05
CA LYS A 138 8.53 -0.28 18.43
C LYS A 138 8.36 -1.44 19.43
N ASP A 139 7.44 -2.36 19.13
CA ASP A 139 6.95 -3.34 20.12
C ASP A 139 7.25 -4.79 19.69
N ASN A 140 7.89 -5.02 18.56
CA ASN A 140 8.08 -6.33 17.93
C ASN A 140 6.77 -7.14 17.79
N SER A 141 5.62 -6.47 17.85
CA SER A 141 4.33 -7.10 17.58
C SER A 141 4.18 -7.44 16.10
N ILE A 142 3.52 -8.55 15.80
CA ILE A 142 3.24 -8.96 14.42
C ILE A 142 2.15 -8.05 13.87
N ILE A 143 2.46 -7.25 12.85
CA ILE A 143 1.50 -6.42 12.11
C ILE A 143 0.71 -7.31 11.15
N GLU A 144 1.42 -8.13 10.36
CA GLU A 144 0.83 -9.05 9.41
C GLU A 144 1.61 -10.37 9.42
N PRO A 145 0.94 -11.51 9.70
CA PRO A 145 1.60 -12.80 9.76
C PRO A 145 1.96 -13.30 8.37
N LEU A 146 3.05 -14.05 8.27
CA LEU A 146 3.50 -14.70 7.03
C LEU A 146 2.40 -15.51 6.36
N ALA A 147 1.57 -16.20 7.15
CA ALA A 147 0.48 -17.03 6.67
C ALA A 147 -0.51 -16.28 5.74
N GLU A 148 -0.90 -15.05 6.10
CA GLU A 148 -1.79 -14.21 5.30
C GLU A 148 -1.12 -13.72 4.01
N ARG A 149 0.16 -13.39 4.09
CA ARG A 149 0.94 -12.84 2.97
C ARG A 149 1.23 -13.86 1.87
N ILE A 150 1.41 -15.15 2.23
CA ILE A 150 1.75 -16.21 1.27
C ILE A 150 0.52 -16.93 0.70
N LEU A 151 -0.64 -16.81 1.32
CA LEU A 151 -1.85 -17.49 0.88
C LEU A 151 -2.27 -17.09 -0.53
N GLY A 152 -2.43 -18.09 -1.42
CA GLY A 152 -2.81 -17.87 -2.82
C GLY A 152 -1.72 -17.27 -3.71
N ARG A 153 -0.47 -17.19 -3.23
CA ARG A 153 0.72 -16.84 -4.03
C ARG A 153 1.37 -18.08 -4.62
N TYR A 154 2.21 -17.90 -5.62
CA TYR A 154 3.02 -18.96 -6.21
C TYR A 154 4.41 -18.99 -5.59
N ALA A 155 4.89 -20.17 -5.21
CA ALA A 155 6.25 -20.33 -4.74
C ALA A 155 7.25 -20.06 -5.88
N SER A 156 8.26 -19.21 -5.64
CA SER A 156 9.36 -19.00 -6.60
C SER A 156 10.37 -20.13 -6.53
N LYS A 157 10.66 -20.60 -5.32
CA LYS A 157 11.54 -21.73 -5.04
C LYS A 157 10.78 -22.81 -4.30
N LYS A 158 11.31 -24.03 -4.36
CA LYS A 158 10.83 -25.18 -3.61
C LYS A 158 10.87 -24.90 -2.11
N ILE A 159 9.73 -25.12 -1.42
CA ILE A 159 9.60 -24.97 0.02
C ILE A 159 9.73 -26.35 0.66
N VAL A 160 10.75 -26.52 1.50
CA VAL A 160 11.09 -27.81 2.15
C VAL A 160 11.00 -27.63 3.65
N ASN A 161 10.43 -28.62 4.33
CA ASN A 161 10.43 -28.67 5.78
C ASN A 161 11.87 -28.83 6.30
N PRO A 162 12.38 -27.95 7.19
CA PRO A 162 13.74 -28.01 7.67
C PRO A 162 14.03 -29.29 8.50
N GLU A 163 13.03 -29.85 9.18
CA GLU A 163 13.17 -31.03 10.03
C GLU A 163 13.02 -32.35 9.25
N THR A 164 11.93 -32.51 8.50
CA THR A 164 11.62 -33.77 7.80
C THR A 164 12.25 -33.86 6.40
N LYS A 165 12.75 -32.75 5.86
CA LYS A 165 13.24 -32.59 4.47
C LYS A 165 12.21 -32.94 3.40
N GLU A 166 10.94 -33.05 3.77
CA GLU A 166 9.85 -33.26 2.83
C GLU A 166 9.51 -31.96 2.11
N THR A 167 9.15 -32.07 0.84
CA THR A 167 8.67 -30.93 0.05
C THR A 167 7.25 -30.60 0.43
N ILE A 168 7.00 -29.37 0.85
CA ILE A 168 5.66 -28.87 1.17
C ILE A 168 5.00 -28.30 -0.08
N VAL A 169 5.75 -27.51 -0.88
CA VAL A 169 5.29 -26.89 -2.13
C VAL A 169 6.43 -26.92 -3.14
N GLU A 170 6.14 -27.33 -4.38
CA GLU A 170 7.12 -27.28 -5.47
C GLU A 170 7.26 -25.87 -6.05
N ALA A 171 8.39 -25.63 -6.72
CA ALA A 171 8.61 -24.35 -7.40
C ALA A 171 7.57 -24.13 -8.52
N GLY A 172 6.92 -22.96 -8.53
CA GLY A 172 5.89 -22.64 -9.51
C GLY A 172 4.51 -23.21 -9.21
N GLU A 173 4.28 -23.74 -8.01
CA GLU A 173 3.00 -24.22 -7.49
C GLU A 173 2.35 -23.16 -6.60
N MET A 174 1.02 -23.14 -6.55
CA MET A 174 0.25 -22.21 -5.73
C MET A 174 0.18 -22.68 -4.28
N ILE A 175 0.45 -21.79 -3.35
CA ILE A 175 0.38 -22.02 -1.91
C ILE A 175 -1.09 -21.94 -1.48
N ASN A 176 -1.71 -23.09 -1.20
CA ASN A 176 -3.09 -23.18 -0.71
C ASN A 176 -3.14 -23.19 0.83
N GLU A 177 -4.35 -23.20 1.41
CA GLU A 177 -4.57 -23.17 2.86
C GLU A 177 -3.85 -24.34 3.58
N ASN A 178 -3.88 -25.54 3.00
CA ASN A 178 -3.22 -26.73 3.59
C ASN A 178 -1.70 -26.58 3.60
N ALA A 179 -1.13 -25.99 2.54
CA ALA A 179 0.30 -25.71 2.47
C ALA A 179 0.71 -24.65 3.50
N VAL A 180 -0.09 -23.59 3.67
CA VAL A 180 0.15 -22.56 4.70
C VAL A 180 0.20 -23.17 6.10
N ILE A 181 -0.76 -24.03 6.45
CA ILE A 181 -0.77 -24.72 7.74
C ILE A 181 0.51 -25.57 7.94
N LYS A 182 0.96 -26.27 6.90
CA LYS A 182 2.20 -27.08 6.96
C LYS A 182 3.44 -26.17 7.12
N ILE A 183 3.51 -25.05 6.39
CA ILE A 183 4.61 -24.08 6.47
C ILE A 183 4.70 -23.48 7.88
N THR A 184 3.56 -23.08 8.45
CA THR A 184 3.49 -22.50 9.80
C THR A 184 3.89 -23.53 10.86
N LYS A 185 3.40 -24.79 10.76
CA LYS A 185 3.77 -25.89 11.67
C LYS A 185 5.25 -26.25 11.59
N ALA A 186 5.86 -26.15 10.40
CA ALA A 186 7.29 -26.38 10.19
C ALA A 186 8.18 -25.23 10.69
N GLY A 187 7.62 -24.16 11.25
CA GLY A 187 8.37 -23.02 11.80
C GLY A 187 9.15 -22.21 10.77
N ILE A 188 8.77 -22.26 9.49
CA ILE A 188 9.44 -21.54 8.41
C ILE A 188 9.08 -20.04 8.53
N LYS A 189 10.09 -19.19 8.74
CA LYS A 189 9.93 -17.75 8.94
C LYS A 189 10.07 -16.92 7.68
N ARG A 190 10.63 -17.45 6.61
CA ARG A 190 10.86 -16.76 5.33
C ARG A 190 10.51 -17.66 4.17
N VAL A 191 9.74 -17.15 3.23
CA VAL A 191 9.31 -17.87 2.01
C VAL A 191 9.55 -16.99 0.80
N GLU A 192 10.10 -17.54 -0.26
CA GLU A 192 10.29 -16.83 -1.53
C GLU A 192 9.11 -17.11 -2.46
N ILE A 193 8.34 -16.06 -2.73
CA ILE A 193 7.13 -16.13 -3.56
C ILE A 193 7.29 -15.34 -4.86
N ARG A 194 6.48 -15.66 -5.86
CA ARG A 194 6.32 -14.83 -7.04
C ARG A 194 5.47 -13.61 -6.70
N SER A 195 5.96 -12.43 -7.10
CA SER A 195 5.31 -11.15 -6.85
C SER A 195 5.05 -10.39 -8.14
N VAL A 196 4.10 -9.47 -8.09
CA VAL A 196 3.84 -8.50 -9.14
C VAL A 196 5.05 -7.61 -9.38
N LEU A 197 5.83 -7.30 -8.32
CA LEU A 197 7.01 -6.44 -8.40
C LEU A 197 8.10 -7.02 -9.33
N THR A 198 8.34 -8.32 -9.25
CA THR A 198 9.35 -9.03 -10.06
C THR A 198 8.81 -9.57 -11.39
N CYS A 199 7.54 -9.33 -11.71
CA CYS A 199 6.91 -9.80 -12.93
C CYS A 199 7.50 -9.10 -14.17
N LYS A 200 7.94 -9.89 -15.18
CA LYS A 200 8.53 -9.42 -16.44
C LYS A 200 7.52 -9.19 -17.55
N SER A 201 6.22 -9.34 -17.29
CA SER A 201 5.16 -9.11 -18.26
C SER A 201 5.13 -7.65 -18.72
N ASN A 202 5.03 -7.43 -20.04
CA ASN A 202 4.97 -6.10 -20.63
C ASN A 202 3.57 -5.47 -20.45
N ASN A 203 3.51 -4.26 -19.86
CA ASN A 203 2.28 -3.49 -19.64
C ASN A 203 1.16 -4.33 -19.00
N GLY A 204 1.46 -5.00 -17.89
CA GLY A 204 0.50 -5.82 -17.18
C GLY A 204 1.19 -6.77 -16.21
N VAL A 205 0.49 -7.84 -15.88
CA VAL A 205 0.97 -8.91 -14.99
C VAL A 205 0.61 -10.27 -15.56
N CYS A 206 1.33 -11.31 -15.19
CA CYS A 206 0.96 -12.68 -15.50
C CYS A 206 0.14 -13.31 -14.37
N GLN A 207 -0.63 -14.36 -14.70
CA GLN A 207 -1.50 -15.05 -13.74
C GLN A 207 -0.71 -15.60 -12.54
N LYS A 208 0.46 -16.21 -12.76
CA LYS A 208 1.29 -16.77 -11.68
C LYS A 208 1.87 -15.72 -10.74
N CYS A 209 2.29 -14.54 -11.24
CA CYS A 209 2.82 -13.48 -10.37
C CYS A 209 1.72 -12.79 -9.57
N TYR A 210 0.51 -12.70 -10.10
CA TYR A 210 -0.64 -12.18 -9.37
C TYR A 210 -1.22 -13.21 -8.40
N GLY A 211 -1.32 -14.47 -8.85
CA GLY A 211 -1.83 -15.59 -8.06
C GLY A 211 -3.36 -15.68 -8.00
N ARG A 212 -3.88 -16.03 -6.84
CA ARG A 212 -5.31 -16.26 -6.58
C ARG A 212 -6.13 -14.98 -6.73
N ASN A 213 -7.28 -15.06 -7.39
CA ASN A 213 -8.31 -14.04 -7.31
C ASN A 213 -8.99 -14.11 -5.93
N LEU A 214 -9.07 -12.97 -5.22
CA LEU A 214 -9.59 -12.92 -3.86
C LEU A 214 -11.10 -13.12 -3.77
N ALA A 215 -11.85 -12.82 -4.84
CA ALA A 215 -13.30 -12.97 -4.88
C ALA A 215 -13.73 -14.43 -5.13
N THR A 216 -13.09 -15.09 -6.11
CA THR A 216 -13.47 -16.45 -6.53
C THR A 216 -12.69 -17.55 -5.83
N GLY A 217 -11.53 -17.22 -5.26
CA GLY A 217 -10.62 -18.20 -4.66
C GLY A 217 -9.78 -19.01 -5.67
N ASN A 218 -10.03 -18.86 -6.96
CA ASN A 218 -9.32 -19.54 -8.03
C ASN A 218 -8.15 -18.70 -8.57
N LEU A 219 -7.37 -19.27 -9.49
CA LEU A 219 -6.38 -18.51 -10.24
C LEU A 219 -7.06 -17.37 -11.01
N VAL A 220 -6.45 -16.19 -10.99
CA VAL A 220 -6.93 -15.01 -11.74
C VAL A 220 -7.04 -15.33 -13.24
N GLU A 221 -8.09 -14.86 -13.90
CA GLU A 221 -8.31 -15.06 -15.33
C GLU A 221 -7.53 -14.03 -16.17
N LYS A 222 -7.24 -14.39 -17.42
CA LYS A 222 -6.67 -13.45 -18.37
C LYS A 222 -7.72 -12.40 -18.75
N GLY A 223 -7.27 -11.14 -18.90
CA GLY A 223 -8.16 -10.03 -19.20
C GLY A 223 -8.73 -9.37 -17.94
N GLU A 224 -8.43 -9.82 -16.73
CA GLU A 224 -8.88 -9.17 -15.50
C GLU A 224 -8.14 -7.87 -15.24
N ALA A 225 -8.89 -6.78 -14.97
CA ALA A 225 -8.36 -5.43 -14.74
C ALA A 225 -7.90 -5.26 -13.28
N VAL A 226 -6.81 -5.95 -12.92
CA VAL A 226 -6.30 -6.00 -11.55
C VAL A 226 -5.80 -4.65 -11.02
N GLY A 227 -5.43 -3.73 -11.91
CA GLY A 227 -5.01 -2.39 -11.51
C GLY A 227 -6.16 -1.55 -10.97
N ILE A 228 -7.34 -1.60 -11.60
CA ILE A 228 -8.54 -0.93 -11.09
C ILE A 228 -8.99 -1.56 -9.77
N MET A 229 -8.99 -2.90 -9.68
CA MET A 229 -9.31 -3.59 -8.42
C MET A 229 -8.35 -3.19 -7.29
N ALA A 230 -7.06 -3.08 -7.56
CA ALA A 230 -6.08 -2.63 -6.58
C ALA A 230 -6.39 -1.20 -6.09
N ALA A 231 -6.63 -0.27 -7.01
CA ALA A 231 -6.95 1.12 -6.68
C ALA A 231 -8.24 1.24 -5.85
N GLN A 232 -9.27 0.48 -6.19
CA GLN A 232 -10.54 0.44 -5.45
C GLN A 232 -10.38 -0.21 -4.07
N SER A 233 -9.62 -1.30 -3.95
CA SER A 233 -9.37 -1.99 -2.69
C SER A 233 -8.54 -1.16 -1.70
N ILE A 234 -7.68 -0.27 -2.19
CA ILE A 234 -6.93 0.69 -1.37
C ILE A 234 -7.80 1.91 -1.03
N GLY A 235 -8.64 2.37 -1.97
CA GLY A 235 -9.43 3.59 -1.84
C GLY A 235 -10.68 3.44 -0.98
N GLU A 236 -11.38 2.31 -1.08
CA GLU A 236 -12.61 2.07 -0.30
C GLU A 236 -12.38 2.20 1.21
N PRO A 237 -11.38 1.50 1.81
CA PRO A 237 -11.11 1.66 3.22
C PRO A 237 -10.61 3.06 3.61
N GLY A 238 -10.06 3.82 2.68
CA GLY A 238 -9.63 5.20 2.90
C GLY A 238 -10.76 6.09 3.41
N THR A 239 -11.97 5.92 2.91
CA THR A 239 -13.17 6.61 3.39
C THR A 239 -13.53 6.18 4.82
N GLN A 240 -13.41 4.89 5.13
CA GLN A 240 -13.64 4.38 6.49
C GLN A 240 -12.57 4.87 7.48
N LEU A 241 -11.31 4.99 7.06
CA LEU A 241 -10.24 5.59 7.86
C LEU A 241 -10.57 7.03 8.28
N THR A 242 -11.15 7.81 7.40
CA THR A 242 -11.57 9.19 7.71
C THR A 242 -12.73 9.21 8.71
N MET A 243 -13.67 8.26 8.61
CA MET A 243 -14.79 8.13 9.53
C MET A 243 -14.38 7.62 10.91
N ARG A 244 -13.40 6.72 11.01
CA ARG A 244 -12.94 6.16 12.30
C ARG A 244 -12.25 7.20 13.18
N THR A 245 -11.58 8.20 12.65
CA THR A 245 -11.03 9.32 13.42
C THR A 245 -12.12 10.12 14.13
N PHE A 246 -13.36 10.10 13.63
CA PHE A 246 -14.52 10.69 14.27
C PHE A 246 -15.00 9.89 15.49
N HIS A 247 -14.94 8.56 15.45
CA HIS A 247 -15.42 7.70 16.53
C HIS A 247 -14.56 7.77 17.80
N THR A 248 -13.35 8.32 17.75
CA THR A 248 -12.55 8.60 18.96
C THR A 248 -13.06 9.82 19.72
N GLY A 249 -14.02 10.58 19.15
CA GLY A 249 -14.74 11.64 19.84
C GLY A 249 -13.88 12.81 20.35
N GLY A 250 -12.72 13.06 19.71
CA GLY A 250 -11.80 14.13 20.09
C GLY A 250 -10.92 13.80 21.31
N VAL A 251 -10.89 12.55 21.75
CA VAL A 251 -9.97 12.09 22.79
C VAL A 251 -8.53 12.21 22.28
N ALA A 252 -7.66 12.87 23.04
CA ALA A 252 -6.26 12.97 22.71
C ALA A 252 -5.59 11.60 22.91
N SER A 253 -5.07 11.02 21.83
CA SER A 253 -4.17 9.85 21.91
C SER A 253 -2.74 10.33 21.70
N GLY A 254 -1.79 9.74 22.42
CA GLY A 254 -0.36 10.08 22.33
C GLY A 254 0.27 9.73 20.98
N ASP A 255 -0.42 8.94 20.15
CA ASP A 255 0.00 8.62 18.81
C ASP A 255 -0.40 9.72 17.81
N ASP A 256 0.57 10.17 17.06
CA ASP A 256 0.48 11.30 16.13
C ASP A 256 -0.66 11.08 15.11
N ILE A 257 -1.63 11.99 15.09
CA ILE A 257 -2.84 11.96 14.25
C ILE A 257 -2.50 12.05 12.74
N THR A 258 -1.25 12.31 12.40
CA THR A 258 -0.73 12.32 11.01
C THR A 258 -0.57 10.91 10.42
N GLN A 259 -0.86 9.84 11.17
CA GLN A 259 -0.59 8.45 10.77
C GLN A 259 -1.69 7.76 9.94
N GLY A 260 -2.72 8.49 9.55
CA GLY A 260 -3.81 7.94 8.73
C GLY A 260 -3.62 8.16 7.22
N LEU A 261 -4.72 8.51 6.54
CA LEU A 261 -4.77 8.77 5.11
C LEU A 261 -3.70 9.76 4.59
N PRO A 262 -3.34 10.85 5.31
CA PRO A 262 -2.27 11.74 4.87
C PRO A 262 -0.90 11.05 4.74
N ARG A 263 -0.61 10.05 5.59
CA ARG A 263 0.63 9.28 5.49
C ARG A 263 0.62 8.35 4.28
N VAL A 264 -0.50 7.72 3.99
CA VAL A 264 -0.67 6.91 2.77
C VAL A 264 -0.49 7.76 1.51
N GLU A 265 -1.08 8.96 1.49
CA GLU A 265 -0.91 9.93 0.40
C GLU A 265 0.55 10.37 0.26
N GLU A 266 1.22 10.68 1.35
CA GLU A 266 2.65 11.06 1.35
C GLU A 266 3.53 9.96 0.76
N LEU A 267 3.28 8.69 1.11
CA LEU A 267 4.01 7.53 0.60
C LEU A 267 3.77 7.33 -0.91
N PHE A 268 2.51 7.33 -1.35
CA PHE A 268 2.18 7.14 -2.77
C PHE A 268 2.58 8.34 -3.65
N GLU A 269 2.61 9.55 -3.12
CA GLU A 269 3.16 10.71 -3.84
C GLU A 269 4.68 10.82 -3.73
N ALA A 270 5.32 9.92 -2.96
CA ALA A 270 6.75 9.94 -2.68
C ALA A 270 7.23 11.34 -2.28
N ARG A 271 6.45 12.02 -1.39
CA ARG A 271 6.81 13.34 -0.83
C ARG A 271 7.91 13.17 0.21
N ILE A 272 8.70 14.22 0.39
CA ILE A 272 9.69 14.27 1.46
C ILE A 272 8.95 14.50 2.78
N PRO A 273 9.06 13.59 3.78
CA PRO A 273 8.37 13.73 5.06
C PRO A 273 8.94 14.89 5.88
N LYS A 274 8.09 15.55 6.68
CA LYS A 274 8.51 16.67 7.55
C LYS A 274 9.51 16.23 8.62
N GLY A 275 9.37 15.02 9.17
CA GLY A 275 10.27 14.41 10.15
C GLY A 275 11.20 13.39 9.49
N LYS A 276 11.90 13.78 8.43
CA LYS A 276 12.78 12.91 7.66
C LYS A 276 13.95 12.42 8.50
N ALA A 277 14.13 11.08 8.57
CA ALA A 277 15.33 10.46 9.13
C ALA A 277 16.53 10.62 8.20
N THR A 278 17.72 10.77 8.76
CA THR A 278 18.97 10.61 8.03
C THR A 278 19.25 9.13 7.88
N ILE A 279 19.57 8.65 6.67
CA ILE A 279 19.90 7.27 6.36
C ILE A 279 21.39 7.11 6.04
N ALA A 280 21.92 5.91 6.25
CA ALA A 280 23.27 5.56 5.85
C ALA A 280 23.34 5.43 4.32
N GLU A 281 24.27 6.14 3.68
CA GLU A 281 24.49 6.02 2.23
C GLU A 281 25.38 4.84 1.88
N VAL A 282 26.18 4.37 2.84
CA VAL A 282 27.13 3.27 2.68
C VAL A 282 27.01 2.27 3.82
N THR A 283 27.29 1.01 3.51
CA THR A 283 27.44 -0.05 4.53
C THR A 283 28.80 0.08 5.20
N GLY A 284 28.84 0.08 6.52
CA GLY A 284 30.08 0.22 7.26
C GLY A 284 29.86 0.28 8.77
N LYS A 285 30.94 0.64 9.49
CA LYS A 285 30.94 0.75 10.95
C LYS A 285 30.96 2.23 11.36
N VAL A 286 30.14 2.59 12.35
CA VAL A 286 30.12 3.95 12.92
C VAL A 286 31.38 4.14 13.79
N ILE A 287 32.30 5.01 13.36
CA ILE A 287 33.56 5.28 14.09
C ILE A 287 33.42 6.50 15.01
N GLY A 288 32.65 7.49 14.64
CA GLY A 288 32.55 8.73 15.40
C GLY A 288 31.21 9.41 15.27
N ILE A 289 30.81 10.09 16.34
CA ILE A 289 29.63 10.94 16.38
C ILE A 289 30.05 12.25 17.03
N GLU A 290 30.04 13.34 16.25
CA GLU A 290 30.39 14.68 16.73
C GLU A 290 29.11 15.53 16.80
N GLU A 291 28.93 16.26 17.88
CA GLU A 291 27.82 17.20 18.02
C GLU A 291 28.32 18.64 17.86
N SER A 292 27.72 19.36 16.90
CA SER A 292 27.99 20.75 16.67
C SER A 292 26.70 21.50 16.40
N ASN A 293 26.42 22.56 17.17
CA ASN A 293 25.25 23.43 17.01
C ASN A 293 23.90 22.68 16.94
N GLY A 294 23.73 21.60 17.72
CA GLY A 294 22.50 20.80 17.74
C GLY A 294 22.29 19.90 16.52
N LYS A 295 23.33 19.70 15.69
CA LYS A 295 23.41 18.72 14.63
C LYS A 295 24.47 17.69 15.01
N HIS A 296 24.24 16.44 14.63
CA HIS A 296 25.22 15.38 14.77
C HIS A 296 25.85 15.08 13.42
N THR A 297 27.17 14.97 13.38
CA THR A 297 27.93 14.44 12.24
C THR A 297 28.33 13.02 12.58
N ILE A 298 27.82 12.06 11.82
CA ILE A 298 28.07 10.63 12.03
C ILE A 298 29.04 10.20 10.95
N THR A 299 30.19 9.66 11.37
CA THR A 299 31.24 9.16 10.47
C THR A 299 31.15 7.66 10.39
N ILE A 300 30.96 7.13 9.18
CA ILE A 300 30.88 5.71 8.86
C ILE A 300 32.12 5.33 8.06
N GLU A 301 32.84 4.31 8.51
CA GLU A 301 34.00 3.75 7.83
C GLU A 301 33.60 2.49 7.06
N ASN A 302 34.05 2.41 5.81
CA ASN A 302 33.98 1.21 4.99
C ASN A 302 35.31 0.97 4.26
N GLU A 303 35.39 -0.05 3.43
CA GLU A 303 36.61 -0.38 2.64
C GLU A 303 37.02 0.74 1.66
N ALA A 304 36.11 1.63 1.28
CA ALA A 304 36.35 2.73 0.35
C ALA A 304 36.81 4.03 1.05
N GLY A 305 36.64 4.13 2.39
CA GLY A 305 37.01 5.31 3.19
C GLY A 305 35.99 5.72 4.24
N CYS A 306 36.14 6.94 4.76
CA CYS A 306 35.23 7.51 5.74
C CYS A 306 34.17 8.37 5.05
N HIS A 307 32.91 8.19 5.41
CA HIS A 307 31.77 8.95 4.91
C HIS A 307 31.09 9.69 6.06
N GLU A 308 30.86 10.99 5.88
CA GLU A 308 30.23 11.85 6.89
C GLU A 308 28.75 12.08 6.56
N HIS A 309 27.89 11.83 7.52
CA HIS A 309 26.45 12.06 7.45
C HIS A 309 26.03 13.13 8.46
N VAL A 310 25.56 14.28 7.98
CA VAL A 310 25.10 15.39 8.84
C VAL A 310 23.59 15.23 9.10
N THR A 311 23.22 15.19 10.37
CA THR A 311 21.80 15.08 10.78
C THR A 311 21.08 16.43 10.72
N ASN A 312 19.74 16.40 10.70
CA ASN A 312 18.93 17.57 10.92
C ASN A 312 19.01 18.04 12.38
N TYR A 313 18.63 19.29 12.62
CA TYR A 313 18.68 19.91 13.95
C TYR A 313 17.82 19.14 14.98
N ASN A 314 18.37 18.91 16.18
CA ASN A 314 17.72 18.26 17.32
C ASN A 314 17.11 16.86 17.05
N MET A 315 17.66 16.10 16.12
CA MET A 315 17.22 14.73 15.86
C MET A 315 17.86 13.77 16.87
N LYS A 316 17.07 12.85 17.40
CA LYS A 316 17.59 11.78 18.25
C LYS A 316 18.30 10.73 17.40
N LEU A 317 19.45 10.31 17.87
CA LEU A 317 20.25 9.25 17.25
C LEU A 317 19.66 7.89 17.58
N ARG A 318 19.73 6.99 16.59
CA ARG A 318 19.34 5.57 16.73
C ARG A 318 20.55 4.64 16.80
N VAL A 319 21.70 5.14 16.41
CA VAL A 319 22.95 4.39 16.34
C VAL A 319 23.95 4.91 17.36
N ALA A 320 24.82 4.02 17.83
CA ALA A 320 25.94 4.32 18.72
C ALA A 320 27.27 4.11 18.02
N VAL A 321 28.36 4.66 18.58
CA VAL A 321 29.70 4.43 18.08
C VAL A 321 30.07 2.95 18.24
N GLY A 322 30.45 2.32 17.15
CA GLY A 322 30.78 0.88 17.09
C GLY A 322 29.71 0.01 16.42
N ASP A 323 28.51 0.55 16.16
CA ASP A 323 27.45 -0.19 15.49
C ASP A 323 27.80 -0.42 14.00
N GLU A 324 27.41 -1.58 13.47
CA GLU A 324 27.45 -1.88 12.06
C GLU A 324 26.11 -1.48 11.43
N VAL A 325 26.16 -0.72 10.34
CA VAL A 325 25.01 -0.23 9.61
C VAL A 325 25.08 -0.66 8.15
N GLU A 326 23.94 -1.01 7.59
CA GLU A 326 23.78 -1.28 6.17
C GLU A 326 23.31 -0.03 5.42
N ALA A 327 23.60 0.03 4.11
CA ALA A 327 23.12 1.10 3.26
C ALA A 327 21.58 1.14 3.27
N GLY A 328 21.00 2.30 3.63
CA GLY A 328 19.56 2.48 3.79
C GLY A 328 19.06 2.43 5.24
N ASP A 329 19.89 2.05 6.21
CA ASP A 329 19.51 2.04 7.62
C ASP A 329 19.31 3.46 8.18
N LYS A 330 18.42 3.56 9.18
CA LYS A 330 18.13 4.83 9.87
C LYS A 330 19.23 5.16 10.88
N LEU A 331 19.92 6.26 10.67
CA LEU A 331 20.89 6.81 11.64
C LEU A 331 20.20 7.64 12.73
N THR A 332 19.06 8.26 12.40
CA THR A 332 18.25 9.06 13.33
C THR A 332 16.82 8.55 13.44
N GLU A 333 16.11 8.93 14.50
CA GLU A 333 14.67 8.72 14.58
C GLU A 333 13.96 9.53 13.49
N GLY A 334 12.89 8.96 12.93
CA GLY A 334 12.08 9.61 11.90
C GLY A 334 11.65 8.66 10.80
N VAL A 335 11.17 9.23 9.72
CA VAL A 335 10.60 8.53 8.57
C VAL A 335 11.56 8.59 7.39
N ILE A 336 11.80 7.46 6.72
CA ILE A 336 12.66 7.43 5.53
C ILE A 336 11.93 8.06 4.35
N SER A 337 12.64 8.84 3.55
CA SER A 337 12.18 9.30 2.24
C SER A 337 12.33 8.17 1.21
N PRO A 338 11.24 7.69 0.56
CA PRO A 338 11.32 6.59 -0.40
C PRO A 338 12.26 6.88 -1.58
N LYS A 339 12.38 8.14 -1.99
CA LYS A 339 13.28 8.56 -3.08
C LYS A 339 14.74 8.44 -2.73
N GLU A 340 15.11 8.76 -1.48
CA GLU A 340 16.49 8.63 -1.01
C GLU A 340 16.85 7.18 -0.79
N LEU A 341 15.91 6.40 -0.27
CA LEU A 341 16.10 4.97 -0.15
C LEU A 341 16.38 4.33 -1.52
N LEU A 342 15.63 4.72 -2.56
CA LEU A 342 15.88 4.24 -3.93
C LEU A 342 17.24 4.69 -4.49
N ALA A 343 17.75 5.86 -4.07
CA ALA A 343 19.05 6.34 -4.54
C ALA A 343 20.22 5.57 -3.94
N VAL A 344 20.02 5.00 -2.75
CA VAL A 344 21.06 4.29 -1.97
C VAL A 344 20.95 2.78 -2.13
N THR A 345 19.71 2.25 -2.27
CA THR A 345 19.42 0.82 -2.31
C THR A 345 18.77 0.39 -3.63
N ASP A 346 18.39 -0.87 -3.71
CA ASP A 346 17.71 -1.45 -4.87
C ASP A 346 16.24 -1.02 -4.97
N PRO A 347 15.67 -0.97 -6.20
CA PRO A 347 14.26 -0.66 -6.41
C PRO A 347 13.30 -1.54 -5.62
N LEU A 348 13.63 -2.81 -5.43
CA LEU A 348 12.83 -3.78 -4.69
C LEU A 348 12.73 -3.40 -3.21
N THR A 349 13.84 -3.05 -2.58
CA THR A 349 13.91 -2.60 -1.17
C THR A 349 13.08 -1.35 -0.94
N ALA A 350 13.13 -0.38 -1.88
CA ALA A 350 12.30 0.82 -1.79
C ALA A 350 10.81 0.52 -1.93
N GLN A 351 10.42 -0.45 -2.79
CA GLN A 351 9.04 -0.89 -2.95
C GLN A 351 8.54 -1.64 -1.70
N GLU A 352 9.35 -2.52 -1.13
CA GLU A 352 9.03 -3.22 0.12
C GLU A 352 8.84 -2.25 1.29
N TYR A 353 9.65 -1.21 1.36
CA TYR A 353 9.50 -0.17 2.38
C TYR A 353 8.12 0.53 2.27
N ILE A 354 7.72 0.94 1.05
CA ILE A 354 6.41 1.55 0.83
C ILE A 354 5.29 0.57 1.20
N LEU A 355 5.40 -0.70 0.78
CA LEU A 355 4.44 -1.74 1.10
C LEU A 355 4.29 -1.91 2.62
N LYS A 356 5.40 -2.06 3.34
CA LYS A 356 5.42 -2.20 4.80
C LYS A 356 4.77 -1.01 5.51
N GLU A 357 5.12 0.21 5.12
CA GLU A 357 4.59 1.43 5.74
C GLU A 357 3.09 1.62 5.45
N VAL A 358 2.63 1.32 4.22
CA VAL A 358 1.19 1.39 3.87
C VAL A 358 0.40 0.32 4.64
N GLN A 359 0.87 -0.93 4.66
CA GLN A 359 0.23 -2.01 5.44
C GLN A 359 0.13 -1.66 6.92
N LYS A 360 1.20 -1.09 7.49
CA LYS A 360 1.19 -0.65 8.88
C LYS A 360 0.07 0.36 9.16
N VAL A 361 -0.14 1.34 8.28
CA VAL A 361 -1.22 2.33 8.45
C VAL A 361 -2.60 1.68 8.43
N TYR A 362 -2.86 0.78 7.49
CA TYR A 362 -4.16 0.12 7.35
C TYR A 362 -4.41 -0.89 8.49
N LYS A 363 -3.44 -1.72 8.84
CA LYS A 363 -3.56 -2.70 9.94
C LYS A 363 -3.76 -2.04 11.31
N LEU A 364 -3.07 -0.92 11.61
CA LEU A 364 -3.31 -0.14 12.82
C LEU A 364 -4.76 0.36 12.93
N GLN A 365 -5.43 0.53 11.81
CA GLN A 365 -6.84 0.91 11.75
C GLN A 365 -7.80 -0.30 11.67
N GLY A 366 -7.25 -1.54 11.74
CA GLY A 366 -8.02 -2.78 11.67
C GLY A 366 -8.65 -3.01 10.30
N VAL A 367 -7.95 -2.62 9.23
CA VAL A 367 -8.34 -2.85 7.83
C VAL A 367 -7.33 -3.79 7.19
N ASP A 368 -7.82 -4.86 6.59
CA ASP A 368 -7.01 -5.85 5.90
C ASP A 368 -7.01 -5.58 4.39
N ILE A 369 -5.80 -5.36 3.84
CA ILE A 369 -5.58 -5.17 2.40
C ILE A 369 -4.53 -6.16 1.96
N SER A 370 -4.77 -6.89 0.86
CA SER A 370 -3.77 -7.81 0.32
C SER A 370 -2.58 -7.05 -0.27
N ASP A 371 -1.36 -7.53 0.04
CA ASP A 371 -0.08 -6.97 -0.45
C ASP A 371 -0.06 -6.75 -1.96
N LYS A 372 -0.67 -7.65 -2.75
CA LYS A 372 -0.69 -7.57 -4.22
C LYS A 372 -1.26 -6.26 -4.76
N HIS A 373 -2.23 -5.65 -4.07
CA HIS A 373 -2.82 -4.39 -4.48
C HIS A 373 -1.83 -3.23 -4.33
N ILE A 374 -1.08 -3.22 -3.23
CA ILE A 374 -0.03 -2.23 -2.98
C ILE A 374 1.15 -2.45 -3.95
N GLU A 375 1.55 -3.72 -4.17
CA GLU A 375 2.60 -4.08 -5.13
C GLU A 375 2.34 -3.53 -6.54
N ILE A 376 1.08 -3.58 -7.02
CA ILE A 376 0.67 -3.04 -8.33
C ILE A 376 0.98 -1.54 -8.42
N ILE A 377 0.60 -0.78 -7.39
CA ILE A 377 0.83 0.67 -7.36
C ILE A 377 2.33 0.97 -7.26
N CYS A 378 3.07 0.28 -6.37
CA CYS A 378 4.52 0.45 -6.22
C CYS A 378 5.28 0.14 -7.52
N LYS A 379 4.86 -0.88 -8.27
CA LYS A 379 5.43 -1.20 -9.60
C LYS A 379 5.28 -0.03 -10.57
N ARG A 380 4.13 0.66 -10.57
CA ARG A 380 3.91 1.83 -11.43
C ARG A 380 4.70 3.06 -11.02
N MET A 381 4.98 3.22 -9.73
CA MET A 381 5.79 4.34 -9.21
C MET A 381 7.25 4.27 -9.66
N ILE A 382 7.79 3.06 -9.93
CA ILE A 382 9.19 2.86 -10.36
C ILE A 382 9.22 2.25 -11.79
N ASN A 383 8.40 2.77 -12.68
CA ASN A 383 8.34 2.28 -14.08
C ASN A 383 9.20 3.10 -15.04
N LYS A 384 9.93 4.11 -14.57
CA LYS A 384 10.76 4.98 -15.41
C LYS A 384 12.23 4.93 -15.00
N VAL A 385 13.07 5.10 -16.03
CA VAL A 385 14.54 5.16 -15.91
C VAL A 385 15.00 6.49 -16.49
N ARG A 386 15.85 7.20 -15.76
CA ARG A 386 16.53 8.38 -16.28
C ARG A 386 17.84 7.98 -16.92
N ILE A 387 18.02 8.34 -18.18
CA ILE A 387 19.24 8.06 -18.93
C ILE A 387 20.39 8.88 -18.33
N THR A 388 21.45 8.22 -17.91
CA THR A 388 22.68 8.84 -17.42
C THR A 388 23.78 8.88 -18.46
N ASP A 389 23.80 7.89 -19.36
CA ASP A 389 24.75 7.75 -20.45
C ASP A 389 24.02 7.13 -21.64
N ALA A 390 24.00 7.82 -22.77
CA ALA A 390 23.28 7.34 -23.95
C ALA A 390 24.02 6.21 -24.69
N GLY A 391 25.34 6.07 -24.50
CA GLY A 391 26.14 5.12 -25.25
C GLY A 391 25.98 5.31 -26.77
N ASP A 392 25.83 4.18 -27.49
CA ASP A 392 25.57 4.15 -28.95
C ASP A 392 24.06 4.06 -29.28
N SER A 393 23.19 4.35 -28.34
CA SER A 393 21.73 4.30 -28.53
C SER A 393 21.16 5.64 -29.00
N ASP A 394 19.93 5.63 -29.51
CA ASP A 394 19.20 6.84 -29.92
C ASP A 394 18.58 7.63 -28.73
N PHE A 395 18.89 7.23 -27.49
CA PHE A 395 18.38 7.92 -26.31
C PHE A 395 19.13 9.24 -26.05
N VAL A 396 18.42 10.17 -25.43
CA VAL A 396 18.99 11.46 -25.01
C VAL A 396 19.29 11.43 -23.51
N GLU A 397 20.47 11.90 -23.11
CA GLU A 397 20.87 11.97 -21.72
C GLU A 397 19.94 12.90 -20.91
N GLY A 398 19.65 12.51 -19.68
CA GLY A 398 18.75 13.24 -18.79
C GLY A 398 17.26 12.96 -19.02
N LEU A 399 16.88 12.33 -20.14
CA LEU A 399 15.49 11.99 -20.44
C LEU A 399 15.01 10.84 -19.53
N ALA A 400 13.76 10.91 -19.10
CA ALA A 400 13.09 9.83 -18.38
C ALA A 400 12.24 9.01 -19.37
N VAL A 401 12.65 7.76 -19.59
CA VAL A 401 11.96 6.81 -20.49
C VAL A 401 11.29 5.69 -19.69
N SER A 402 10.29 5.02 -20.29
CA SER A 402 9.70 3.86 -19.65
C SER A 402 10.73 2.71 -19.57
N LEU A 403 10.67 1.89 -18.53
CA LEU A 403 11.55 0.72 -18.38
C LEU A 403 11.45 -0.23 -19.59
N ARG A 404 10.26 -0.30 -20.18
CA ARG A 404 10.01 -1.06 -21.40
C ARG A 404 10.78 -0.49 -22.60
N ASP A 405 10.60 0.79 -22.89
CA ASP A 405 11.24 1.43 -24.04
C ASP A 405 12.76 1.43 -23.89
N PHE A 406 13.26 1.62 -22.67
CA PHE A 406 14.67 1.47 -22.34
C PHE A 406 15.21 0.06 -22.66
N THR A 407 14.44 -0.97 -22.27
CA THR A 407 14.84 -2.37 -22.52
C THR A 407 14.74 -2.73 -24.00
N GLU A 408 13.65 -2.29 -24.68
CA GLU A 408 13.45 -2.54 -26.11
C GLU A 408 14.47 -1.79 -26.97
N GLY A 409 14.80 -0.55 -26.62
CA GLY A 409 15.78 0.26 -27.33
C GLY A 409 17.22 -0.24 -27.16
N ASN A 410 17.57 -0.81 -26.01
CA ASN A 410 18.90 -1.37 -25.78
C ASN A 410 19.11 -2.74 -26.46
N LYS A 411 18.06 -3.52 -26.72
CA LYS A 411 18.17 -4.84 -27.36
C LYS A 411 18.92 -4.82 -28.71
N PRO A 412 18.57 -3.96 -29.71
CA PRO A 412 19.26 -3.92 -30.97
C PRO A 412 20.72 -3.46 -30.84
N VAL A 413 21.00 -2.54 -29.90
CA VAL A 413 22.37 -2.05 -29.64
C VAL A 413 23.25 -3.17 -29.09
N ILE A 414 22.74 -3.95 -28.12
CA ILE A 414 23.43 -5.11 -27.56
C ILE A 414 23.65 -6.20 -28.63
N MET A 415 22.64 -6.48 -29.46
CA MET A 415 22.76 -7.46 -30.57
C MET A 415 23.80 -7.03 -31.60
N ALA A 416 23.98 -5.73 -31.82
CA ALA A 416 24.99 -5.16 -32.68
C ALA A 416 26.41 -5.12 -32.03
N GLY A 417 26.56 -5.54 -30.79
CA GLY A 417 27.84 -5.51 -30.05
C GLY A 417 28.30 -4.10 -29.66
N LYS A 418 27.41 -3.11 -29.65
CA LYS A 418 27.66 -1.72 -29.30
C LYS A 418 27.38 -1.46 -27.81
N THR A 419 27.80 -0.30 -27.29
CA THR A 419 27.58 0.10 -25.92
C THR A 419 26.10 0.49 -25.69
N PRO A 420 25.34 -0.23 -24.82
CA PRO A 420 23.97 0.12 -24.51
C PRO A 420 23.90 1.37 -23.64
N ALA A 421 22.75 2.07 -23.67
CA ALA A 421 22.49 3.16 -22.75
C ALA A 421 22.46 2.67 -21.29
N LYS A 422 22.95 3.52 -20.38
CA LYS A 422 22.86 3.34 -18.92
C LYS A 422 21.85 4.32 -18.35
N GLY A 423 21.18 3.91 -17.28
CA GLY A 423 20.22 4.77 -16.61
C GLY A 423 19.87 4.29 -15.23
N ASN A 424 19.45 5.23 -14.38
CA ASN A 424 19.05 4.95 -13.02
C ASN A 424 17.52 4.95 -12.90
N PRO A 425 16.92 3.99 -12.19
CA PRO A 425 15.49 3.98 -11.93
C PRO A 425 15.09 5.22 -11.12
N ILE A 426 13.94 5.79 -11.44
CA ILE A 426 13.39 6.94 -10.72
C ILE A 426 12.04 6.59 -10.11
N MET A 427 11.80 7.11 -8.92
CA MET A 427 10.50 6.99 -8.25
C MET A 427 9.66 8.24 -8.52
N LEU A 428 8.50 8.02 -9.12
CA LEU A 428 7.49 9.05 -9.36
C LEU A 428 6.34 8.89 -8.38
N GLY A 429 5.80 10.00 -7.88
CA GLY A 429 4.51 9.99 -7.19
C GLY A 429 3.40 9.60 -8.15
N ILE A 430 2.29 9.07 -7.62
CA ILE A 430 1.16 8.59 -8.44
C ILE A 430 0.61 9.66 -9.38
N THR A 431 0.49 10.91 -8.92
CA THR A 431 0.03 12.03 -9.76
C THR A 431 0.97 12.27 -10.94
N LYS A 432 2.28 12.32 -10.69
CA LYS A 432 3.27 12.54 -11.74
C LYS A 432 3.36 11.34 -12.68
N SER A 433 3.29 10.13 -12.15
CA SER A 433 3.27 8.89 -12.94
C SER A 433 2.05 8.81 -13.87
N SER A 434 0.88 9.31 -13.43
CA SER A 434 -0.34 9.38 -14.25
C SER A 434 -0.26 10.39 -15.40
N LEU A 435 0.48 11.50 -15.22
CA LEU A 435 0.70 12.51 -16.26
C LEU A 435 1.79 12.12 -17.26
N GLU A 436 2.78 11.36 -16.81
CA GLU A 436 3.90 10.88 -17.63
C GLU A 436 3.66 9.48 -18.22
N THR A 437 2.40 9.05 -18.41
CA THR A 437 2.07 7.78 -19.05
C THR A 437 2.36 7.83 -20.56
N ASP A 438 2.50 6.66 -21.17
CA ASP A 438 2.72 6.55 -22.62
C ASP A 438 1.48 6.98 -23.43
N SER A 439 0.26 6.87 -22.84
CA SER A 439 -0.99 7.33 -23.45
C SER A 439 -1.25 8.81 -23.11
N PHE A 440 -1.15 9.67 -24.12
CA PHE A 440 -1.49 11.08 -23.94
C PHE A 440 -2.99 11.33 -23.75
N LEU A 441 -3.87 10.45 -24.28
CA LEU A 441 -5.31 10.53 -24.05
C LEU A 441 -5.67 10.30 -22.59
N SER A 442 -5.07 9.29 -21.98
CA SER A 442 -5.24 9.02 -20.55
C SER A 442 -4.74 10.18 -19.68
N ALA A 443 -3.54 10.68 -19.95
CA ALA A 443 -2.97 11.81 -19.22
C ALA A 443 -3.83 13.09 -19.35
N ALA A 444 -4.28 13.42 -20.57
CA ALA A 444 -5.13 14.59 -20.84
C ALA A 444 -6.49 14.52 -20.13
N SER A 445 -7.05 13.32 -19.94
CA SER A 445 -8.32 13.13 -19.25
C SER A 445 -8.20 13.21 -17.72
N PHE A 446 -6.97 13.14 -17.19
CA PHE A 446 -6.72 13.23 -15.75
C PHE A 446 -6.60 14.67 -15.27
N GLN A 447 -5.59 15.39 -15.67
CA GLN A 447 -5.31 16.79 -15.31
C GLN A 447 -4.49 17.49 -16.41
N GLU A 448 -4.40 18.82 -16.35
CA GLU A 448 -3.56 19.64 -17.26
C GLU A 448 -3.82 19.38 -18.75
N THR A 449 -5.07 19.18 -19.14
CA THR A 449 -5.50 18.77 -20.48
C THR A 449 -4.81 19.56 -21.60
N THR A 450 -4.80 20.90 -21.50
CA THR A 450 -4.22 21.78 -22.52
C THR A 450 -2.72 21.55 -22.67
N ARG A 451 -1.99 21.45 -21.56
CA ARG A 451 -0.53 21.22 -21.56
C ARG A 451 -0.18 19.87 -22.17
N VAL A 452 -0.88 18.82 -21.76
CA VAL A 452 -0.63 17.45 -22.25
C VAL A 452 -0.91 17.34 -23.74
N LEU A 453 -2.04 17.88 -24.23
CA LEU A 453 -2.39 17.85 -25.64
C LEU A 453 -1.42 18.68 -26.50
N THR A 454 -1.00 19.84 -26.00
CA THR A 454 -0.01 20.69 -26.70
C THR A 454 1.32 19.96 -26.82
N ASP A 455 1.81 19.36 -25.73
CA ASP A 455 3.04 18.57 -25.74
C ASP A 455 2.96 17.36 -26.68
N ALA A 456 1.84 16.64 -26.67
CA ALA A 456 1.61 15.52 -27.56
C ALA A 456 1.58 15.93 -29.05
N ALA A 457 0.99 17.08 -29.35
CA ALA A 457 0.94 17.61 -30.71
C ALA A 457 2.33 18.05 -31.21
N ILE A 458 3.10 18.76 -30.35
CA ILE A 458 4.47 19.21 -30.70
C ILE A 458 5.39 18.01 -30.98
N HIS A 459 5.30 16.96 -30.16
CA HIS A 459 6.15 15.77 -30.30
C HIS A 459 5.59 14.70 -31.25
N GLY A 460 4.42 14.92 -31.85
CA GLY A 460 3.78 13.93 -32.73
C GLY A 460 3.53 12.56 -32.05
N LYS A 461 3.14 12.57 -30.74
CA LYS A 461 2.94 11.34 -29.98
C LYS A 461 1.82 10.49 -30.56
N VAL A 462 2.03 9.17 -30.62
CA VAL A 462 1.05 8.19 -31.08
C VAL A 462 0.55 7.37 -29.89
N ASP A 463 -0.76 7.37 -29.65
CA ASP A 463 -1.37 6.56 -28.62
C ASP A 463 -1.66 5.14 -29.16
N ARG A 464 -1.17 4.12 -28.46
CA ARG A 464 -1.33 2.73 -28.86
C ARG A 464 -2.62 2.08 -28.35
N LEU A 465 -3.46 2.81 -27.61
CA LEU A 465 -4.75 2.35 -27.05
C LEU A 465 -4.64 1.04 -26.26
N GLN A 466 -3.64 0.92 -25.41
CA GLN A 466 -3.37 -0.31 -24.65
C GLN A 466 -4.07 -0.37 -23.30
N GLY A 467 -4.46 0.76 -22.72
CA GLY A 467 -5.15 0.85 -21.44
C GLY A 467 -6.68 0.86 -21.59
N LEU A 468 -7.37 0.97 -20.47
CA LEU A 468 -8.84 0.96 -20.46
C LEU A 468 -9.41 2.32 -20.85
N LYS A 469 -8.88 3.39 -20.29
CA LYS A 469 -9.45 4.74 -20.35
C LYS A 469 -9.45 5.32 -21.77
N GLU A 470 -8.34 5.17 -22.50
CA GLU A 470 -8.22 5.61 -23.88
C GLU A 470 -9.19 4.90 -24.82
N ASN A 471 -9.43 3.60 -24.62
CA ASN A 471 -10.42 2.85 -25.39
C ASN A 471 -11.84 3.31 -25.09
N VAL A 472 -12.16 3.60 -23.82
CA VAL A 472 -13.44 4.16 -23.39
C VAL A 472 -13.69 5.54 -24.04
N ILE A 473 -12.67 6.42 -24.04
CA ILE A 473 -12.78 7.76 -24.64
C ILE A 473 -13.10 7.68 -26.14
N ILE A 474 -12.49 6.75 -26.86
CA ILE A 474 -12.68 6.58 -28.30
C ILE A 474 -13.95 5.77 -28.61
N GLY A 475 -14.57 5.12 -27.62
CA GLY A 475 -15.75 4.28 -27.81
C GLY A 475 -15.45 2.87 -28.36
N LYS A 476 -14.22 2.36 -28.14
CA LYS A 476 -13.85 0.98 -28.46
C LYS A 476 -14.05 0.07 -27.24
N LEU A 477 -14.16 -1.24 -27.49
CA LEU A 477 -14.15 -2.23 -26.42
C LEU A 477 -12.85 -2.12 -25.63
N ILE A 478 -12.97 -2.21 -24.29
CA ILE A 478 -11.81 -2.20 -23.41
C ILE A 478 -11.02 -3.52 -23.56
N PRO A 479 -9.68 -3.51 -23.48
CA PRO A 479 -8.86 -4.72 -23.58
C PRO A 479 -8.89 -5.54 -22.26
N ALA A 480 -10.06 -5.66 -21.63
CA ALA A 480 -10.27 -6.39 -20.39
C ALA A 480 -11.66 -7.02 -20.35
N GLY A 481 -11.85 -8.03 -19.49
CA GLY A 481 -13.11 -8.76 -19.40
C GLY A 481 -13.53 -9.34 -20.75
N THR A 482 -14.80 -9.19 -21.11
CA THR A 482 -15.35 -9.71 -22.38
C THR A 482 -14.80 -9.01 -23.63
N GLY A 483 -14.16 -7.85 -23.51
CA GLY A 483 -13.47 -7.18 -24.61
C GLY A 483 -12.05 -7.69 -24.85
N TYR A 484 -11.55 -8.63 -24.06
CA TYR A 484 -10.24 -9.24 -24.26
C TYR A 484 -10.23 -10.14 -25.50
N SER A 485 -9.16 -10.10 -26.29
CA SER A 485 -9.08 -10.72 -27.61
C SER A 485 -9.40 -12.22 -27.66
N GLN A 486 -9.22 -12.95 -26.57
CA GLN A 486 -9.55 -14.38 -26.51
C GLN A 486 -11.08 -14.63 -26.64
N TYR A 487 -11.93 -13.67 -26.26
CA TYR A 487 -13.39 -13.79 -26.37
C TYR A 487 -13.92 -13.42 -27.75
N ASN A 488 -13.12 -12.78 -28.59
CA ASN A 488 -13.53 -12.41 -29.96
C ASN A 488 -13.64 -13.62 -30.90
N ASN A 489 -13.00 -14.75 -30.54
CA ASN A 489 -12.93 -15.96 -31.36
C ASN A 489 -13.70 -17.14 -30.74
N ILE A 490 -14.67 -16.87 -29.87
CA ILE A 490 -15.51 -17.89 -29.27
C ILE A 490 -16.76 -18.04 -30.16
N ASP A 491 -16.89 -19.17 -30.86
CA ASP A 491 -18.12 -19.59 -31.50
C ASP A 491 -19.05 -20.17 -30.43
N ILE A 492 -20.22 -19.59 -30.29
CA ILE A 492 -21.24 -20.08 -29.37
C ILE A 492 -22.04 -21.13 -30.12
N GLU A 493 -21.80 -22.41 -29.87
CA GLU A 493 -22.70 -23.47 -30.22
C GLU A 493 -23.86 -23.47 -29.20
N LEU A 494 -25.02 -23.02 -29.64
CA LEU A 494 -26.25 -23.22 -28.88
C LEU A 494 -26.54 -24.74 -28.91
N GLU A 495 -26.24 -25.45 -27.81
CA GLU A 495 -26.87 -26.73 -27.55
C GLU A 495 -28.38 -26.52 -27.71
N LYS A 496 -28.98 -27.17 -28.72
CA LYS A 496 -30.42 -27.21 -28.83
C LYS A 496 -30.92 -27.85 -27.54
N ALA A 497 -31.44 -27.02 -26.61
CA ALA A 497 -32.16 -27.55 -25.48
C ALA A 497 -33.15 -28.57 -26.02
N ILE A 498 -32.99 -29.81 -25.65
CA ILE A 498 -34.01 -30.84 -25.89
C ILE A 498 -35.18 -30.36 -25.04
N LEU A 499 -36.04 -29.54 -25.65
CA LEU A 499 -37.35 -29.26 -25.07
C LEU A 499 -38.03 -30.60 -25.00
N THR A 500 -38.16 -31.14 -23.81
CA THR A 500 -39.01 -32.27 -23.55
C THR A 500 -40.42 -31.92 -24.06
N ASP A 501 -41.17 -32.87 -24.63
CA ASP A 501 -42.46 -32.66 -25.23
C ASP A 501 -43.42 -31.86 -24.31
N ASP A 502 -43.28 -31.97 -23.01
CA ASP A 502 -44.03 -31.21 -21.98
C ASP A 502 -43.72 -29.67 -22.02
N ALA A 503 -42.53 -29.25 -22.44
CA ALA A 503 -42.21 -27.82 -22.56
C ALA A 503 -42.76 -27.22 -23.87
N GLN A 504 -43.02 -28.02 -24.89
CA GLN A 504 -43.67 -27.55 -26.13
C GLN A 504 -45.15 -27.30 -25.95
N GLU A 505 -45.85 -28.02 -25.07
CA GLU A 505 -47.28 -27.77 -24.75
C GLU A 505 -47.48 -26.46 -23.99
N VAL A 506 -46.53 -26.09 -23.09
CA VAL A 506 -46.64 -24.82 -22.33
C VAL A 506 -46.47 -23.60 -23.23
N PHE A 507 -45.68 -23.68 -24.30
CA PHE A 507 -45.50 -22.57 -25.25
C PHE A 507 -46.62 -22.49 -26.31
N ARG A 508 -47.36 -23.56 -26.57
CA ARG A 508 -48.51 -23.55 -27.47
C ARG A 508 -49.80 -23.07 -26.83
N GLY A 509 -49.85 -23.03 -25.49
CA GLY A 509 -51.04 -22.64 -24.75
C GLY A 509 -51.29 -21.12 -24.60
N ASN A 510 -50.33 -20.27 -24.99
CA ASN A 510 -50.43 -18.81 -24.79
C ASN A 510 -50.69 -17.97 -26.05
N ASP A 511 -50.93 -18.61 -27.22
CA ASP A 511 -51.18 -17.88 -28.47
C ASP A 511 -52.69 -17.76 -28.83
N GLU A 512 -53.61 -18.16 -27.94
CA GLU A 512 -55.05 -17.88 -28.08
C GLU A 512 -55.55 -16.97 -26.97
N GLY A 513 -55.32 -15.69 -27.10
CA GLY A 513 -55.85 -14.69 -26.15
C GLY A 513 -55.62 -13.26 -26.59
N THR A 514 -56.30 -12.88 -27.65
CA THR A 514 -56.85 -11.54 -27.98
C THR A 514 -56.60 -10.38 -26.99
N PHE A 515 -56.18 -9.32 -27.60
CA PHE A 515 -56.15 -7.88 -27.38
C PHE A 515 -54.87 -7.28 -26.90
#